data_1aefe63969b053c2bbc7e36788fa53fa
#
_entry.id   1aefe63969b053c2bbc7e36788fa53fa
#
_cell.length_a   1.000
_cell.length_b   1.000
_cell.length_c   1.000
_cell.angle_alpha   90.00
_cell.angle_beta   90.00
_cell.angle_gamma   90.00
#
_symmetry.space_group_name_H-M   'P 1'
#
loop_
_entity.id
_entity.type
_entity.pdbx_description
1 polymer ?
#
loop_
_entity_poly.entity_id
_entity_poly.type
_entity_poly.pdbx_seq_one_letter_code
_entity_poly.pdbx_strand_id
1 'polypeptide(L)'
;MILIDTTPLVALCDARASLHRVALRDLQALASERLGVCEAVLMEACFHLAADVQRQRLRAVLDQLNIAAVPRADDRGFWTEVLDWLSKYADHEPDWADGCLAVLSGRDTGLKV
;
A
#
# COMPACT_ATOMS: atom_id res chain seq x y z
N MET A 1 3.25 1.19 12.98
CA MET A 1 3.11 0.41 11.74
C MET A 1 3.31 1.31 10.54
N ILE A 2 4.03 0.83 9.56
CA ILE A 2 4.23 1.56 8.30
C ILE A 2 3.38 0.93 7.22
N LEU A 3 2.55 1.74 6.56
CA LEU A 3 1.71 1.33 5.45
C LEU A 3 2.52 1.36 4.16
N ILE A 4 2.51 0.25 3.42
CA ILE A 4 3.20 0.15 2.14
C ILE A 4 2.27 0.63 1.04
N ASP A 5 2.76 1.55 0.21
CA ASP A 5 2.05 2.02 -0.97
C ASP A 5 2.22 1.03 -2.15
N THR A 6 1.42 1.21 -3.19
CA THR A 6 1.38 0.32 -4.36
C THR A 6 2.71 0.23 -5.08
N THR A 7 3.35 1.36 -5.39
CA THR A 7 4.60 1.37 -6.18
C THR A 7 5.72 0.57 -5.52
N PRO A 8 6.07 0.77 -4.24
CA PRO A 8 7.07 -0.07 -3.60
C PRO A 8 6.64 -1.52 -3.46
N LEU A 9 5.36 -1.81 -3.23
CA LEU A 9 4.87 -3.19 -3.13
C LEU A 9 5.05 -3.93 -4.46
N VAL A 10 4.66 -3.33 -5.57
CA VAL A 10 4.85 -3.90 -6.92
C VAL A 10 6.34 -4.10 -7.22
N ALA A 11 7.17 -3.12 -6.86
CA ALA A 11 8.62 -3.20 -7.07
C ALA A 11 9.26 -4.34 -6.29
N LEU A 12 8.78 -4.64 -5.07
CA LEU A 12 9.25 -5.80 -4.31
C LEU A 12 8.91 -7.13 -4.99
N CYS A 13 7.80 -7.16 -5.71
CA CYS A 13 7.30 -8.39 -6.36
C CYS A 13 7.87 -8.63 -7.76
N ASP A 14 8.57 -7.67 -8.35
CA ASP A 14 9.13 -7.78 -9.69
C ASP A 14 10.61 -7.41 -9.70
N ALA A 15 11.46 -8.42 -9.77
CA ALA A 15 12.92 -8.23 -9.79
C ALA A 15 13.42 -7.44 -11.01
N ARG A 16 12.59 -7.33 -12.06
CA ARG A 16 12.92 -6.57 -13.28
C ARG A 16 12.47 -5.13 -13.19
N ALA A 17 11.68 -4.76 -12.19
CA ALA A 17 11.25 -3.38 -12.00
C ALA A 17 12.46 -2.49 -11.70
N SER A 18 12.49 -1.29 -12.29
CA SER A 18 13.60 -0.34 -12.11
C SER A 18 13.79 0.08 -10.65
N LEU A 19 12.72 0.05 -9.85
CA LEU A 19 12.73 0.43 -8.44
C LEU A 19 12.93 -0.75 -7.49
N HIS A 20 13.16 -1.96 -8.01
CA HIS A 20 13.26 -3.17 -7.17
C HIS A 20 14.36 -3.05 -6.11
N ARG A 21 15.57 -2.62 -6.50
CA ARG A 21 16.70 -2.46 -5.58
C ARG A 21 16.44 -1.38 -4.53
N VAL A 22 15.81 -0.28 -4.95
CA VAL A 22 15.45 0.81 -4.04
C VAL A 22 14.44 0.33 -3.00
N ALA A 23 13.41 -0.42 -3.45
CA ALA A 23 12.41 -0.98 -2.56
C ALA A 23 13.01 -1.95 -1.55
N LEU A 24 13.91 -2.84 -1.99
CA LEU A 24 14.61 -3.76 -1.07
C LEU A 24 15.47 -3.02 -0.06
N ARG A 25 16.20 -2.00 -0.48
CA ARG A 25 17.03 -1.20 0.42
C ARG A 25 16.19 -0.46 1.45
N ASP A 26 15.11 0.16 1.01
CA ASP A 26 14.20 0.88 1.91
C ASP A 26 13.56 -0.08 2.92
N LEU A 27 13.20 -1.27 2.48
CA LEU A 27 12.67 -2.31 3.35
C LEU A 27 13.68 -2.72 4.42
N GLN A 28 14.95 -2.90 4.05
CA GLN A 28 16.02 -3.24 4.99
C GLN A 28 16.19 -2.14 6.04
N ALA A 29 16.08 -0.87 5.65
CA ALA A 29 16.12 0.26 6.57
C ALA A 29 14.94 0.26 7.55
N LEU A 30 13.83 -0.37 7.21
CA LEU A 30 12.63 -0.47 8.03
C LEU A 30 12.49 -1.83 8.74
N ALA A 31 13.57 -2.61 8.83
CA ALA A 31 13.53 -3.98 9.35
C ALA A 31 12.99 -4.09 10.79
N SER A 32 13.12 -3.02 11.61
CA SER A 32 12.58 -2.98 12.97
C SER A 32 11.11 -2.53 13.03
N GLU A 33 10.56 -2.07 11.91
CA GLU A 33 9.21 -1.56 11.85
C GLU A 33 8.22 -2.66 11.45
N ARG A 34 7.02 -2.56 12.01
CA ARG A 34 5.92 -3.40 11.57
C ARG A 34 5.33 -2.83 10.28
N LEU A 35 5.17 -3.69 9.26
CA LEU A 35 4.65 -3.31 7.96
C LEU A 35 3.19 -3.75 7.83
N GLY A 36 2.41 -2.94 7.11
CA GLY A 36 1.02 -3.26 6.80
C GLY A 36 0.63 -2.82 5.40
N VAL A 37 -0.45 -3.39 4.90
CA VAL A 37 -1.03 -3.04 3.61
C VAL A 37 -2.54 -2.94 3.75
N CYS A 38 -3.14 -1.90 3.14
CA CYS A 38 -4.59 -1.79 3.06
C CYS A 38 -5.13 -2.46 1.79
N GLU A 39 -6.40 -2.84 1.81
CA GLU A 39 -7.02 -3.57 0.70
C GLU A 39 -6.95 -2.79 -0.63
N ALA A 40 -7.13 -1.47 -0.61
CA ALA A 40 -7.08 -0.66 -1.82
C ALA A 40 -5.72 -0.77 -2.52
N VAL A 41 -4.63 -0.75 -1.76
CA VAL A 41 -3.28 -0.93 -2.30
C VAL A 41 -3.11 -2.34 -2.86
N LEU A 42 -3.62 -3.35 -2.16
CA LEU A 42 -3.53 -4.73 -2.62
C LEU A 42 -4.29 -4.94 -3.94
N MET A 43 -5.47 -4.34 -4.09
CA MET A 43 -6.25 -4.39 -5.32
C MET A 43 -5.48 -3.77 -6.49
N GLU A 44 -4.89 -2.61 -6.27
CA GLU A 44 -4.11 -1.92 -7.30
C GLU A 44 -2.83 -2.70 -7.65
N ALA A 45 -2.16 -3.27 -6.65
CA ALA A 45 -1.01 -4.13 -6.88
C ALA A 45 -1.37 -5.33 -7.76
N CYS A 46 -2.50 -5.98 -7.50
CA CYS A 46 -2.98 -7.12 -8.31
C CYS A 46 -3.34 -6.72 -9.72
N PHE A 47 -3.78 -5.48 -9.94
CA PHE A 47 -4.00 -4.95 -11.27
C PHE A 47 -2.69 -4.84 -12.06
N HIS A 48 -1.62 -4.36 -11.41
CA HIS A 48 -0.30 -4.23 -12.05
C HIS A 48 0.41 -5.58 -12.17
N LEU A 49 0.17 -6.51 -11.24
CA LEU A 49 0.74 -7.86 -11.23
C LEU A 49 -0.29 -8.85 -11.79
N ALA A 50 -0.60 -8.73 -13.09
CA ALA A 50 -1.72 -9.47 -13.69
C ALA A 50 -1.44 -10.95 -13.92
N ALA A 51 -0.18 -11.37 -14.06
CA ALA A 51 0.16 -12.76 -14.28
C ALA A 51 0.10 -13.56 -12.97
N ASP A 52 -0.32 -14.82 -13.06
CA ASP A 52 -0.42 -15.68 -11.89
C ASP A 52 0.90 -15.82 -11.13
N VAL A 53 2.00 -15.98 -11.82
CA VAL A 53 3.33 -16.11 -11.21
C VAL A 53 3.70 -14.83 -10.41
N GLN A 54 3.30 -13.67 -10.88
CA GLN A 54 3.51 -12.41 -10.18
C GLN A 54 2.67 -12.31 -8.91
N ARG A 55 1.43 -12.78 -8.96
CA ARG A 55 0.51 -12.81 -7.81
C ARG A 55 0.94 -13.82 -6.76
N GLN A 56 1.50 -14.96 -7.17
CA GLN A 56 2.11 -15.91 -6.26
C GLN A 56 3.33 -15.31 -5.56
N ARG A 57 4.12 -14.52 -6.27
CA ARG A 57 5.24 -13.79 -5.68
C ARG A 57 4.76 -12.73 -4.69
N LEU A 58 3.69 -12.04 -5.00
CA LEU A 58 3.07 -11.10 -4.05
C LEU A 58 2.68 -11.81 -2.75
N ARG A 59 2.01 -12.95 -2.85
CA ARG A 59 1.67 -13.76 -1.67
C ARG A 59 2.91 -14.15 -0.87
N ALA A 60 3.97 -14.58 -1.54
CA ALA A 60 5.21 -14.94 -0.87
C ALA A 60 5.85 -13.74 -0.15
N VAL A 61 5.85 -12.57 -0.77
CA VAL A 61 6.38 -11.33 -0.18
C VAL A 61 5.57 -10.97 1.08
N LEU A 62 4.25 -11.01 1.01
CA LEU A 62 3.39 -10.72 2.16
C LEU A 62 3.68 -11.67 3.34
N ASP A 63 3.88 -12.95 3.06
CA ASP A 63 4.15 -13.96 4.08
C ASP A 63 5.57 -13.83 4.65
N GLN A 64 6.57 -13.72 3.79
CA GLN A 64 7.98 -13.66 4.20
C GLN A 64 8.30 -12.42 5.02
N LEU A 65 7.69 -11.29 4.69
CA LEU A 65 7.88 -10.03 5.39
C LEU A 65 6.88 -9.83 6.54
N ASN A 66 6.02 -10.81 6.76
CA ASN A 66 4.99 -10.76 7.78
C ASN A 66 4.17 -9.45 7.71
N ILE A 67 3.76 -9.08 6.50
CA ILE A 67 3.01 -7.84 6.27
C ILE A 67 1.59 -8.03 6.81
N ALA A 68 1.18 -7.14 7.70
CA ALA A 68 -0.14 -7.20 8.31
C ALA A 68 -1.22 -6.66 7.37
N ALA A 69 -2.38 -7.31 7.37
CA ALA A 69 -3.57 -6.75 6.75
C ALA A 69 -4.12 -5.63 7.64
N VAL A 70 -4.22 -4.43 7.10
CA VAL A 70 -4.83 -3.31 7.82
C VAL A 70 -6.35 -3.48 7.71
N PRO A 71 -7.08 -3.49 8.84
CA PRO A 71 -8.52 -3.68 8.80
C PRO A 71 -9.21 -2.67 7.91
N ARG A 72 -10.12 -3.15 7.09
CA ARG A 72 -10.96 -2.31 6.25
C ARG A 72 -11.87 -1.47 7.16
N ALA A 73 -11.85 -0.16 6.97
CA ALA A 73 -12.82 0.71 7.61
C ALA A 73 -14.15 0.55 6.87
N ASP A 74 -15.02 -0.26 7.44
CA ASP A 74 -16.26 -0.66 6.78
C ASP A 74 -17.40 0.28 7.16
N ASP A 75 -17.18 1.58 6.99
CA ASP A 75 -18.20 2.56 7.22
C ASP A 75 -18.28 3.58 6.08
N ARG A 76 -19.48 4.10 5.89
CA ARG A 76 -19.75 5.10 4.87
C ARG A 76 -19.01 6.42 5.14
N GLY A 77 -18.76 6.72 6.41
CA GLY A 77 -17.99 7.89 6.82
C GLY A 77 -16.56 7.83 6.27
N PHE A 78 -15.96 6.65 6.25
CA PHE A 78 -14.63 6.46 5.64
C PHE A 78 -14.65 6.82 4.16
N TRP A 79 -15.61 6.34 3.40
CA TRP A 79 -15.73 6.66 1.97
C TRP A 79 -15.91 8.16 1.74
N THR A 80 -16.72 8.81 2.56
CA THR A 80 -16.96 10.26 2.50
C THR A 80 -15.67 11.03 2.76
N GLU A 81 -14.89 10.64 3.77
CA GLU A 81 -13.61 11.28 4.06
C GLU A 81 -12.62 11.11 2.90
N VAL A 82 -12.55 9.91 2.29
CA VAL A 82 -11.67 9.67 1.15
C VAL A 82 -12.08 10.54 -0.05
N LEU A 83 -13.38 10.60 -0.35
CA LEU A 83 -13.89 11.42 -1.45
C LEU A 83 -13.62 12.91 -1.22
N ASP A 84 -13.78 13.39 0.02
CA ASP A 84 -13.48 14.78 0.39
C ASP A 84 -11.97 15.06 0.22
N TRP A 85 -11.12 14.13 0.65
CA TRP A 85 -9.68 14.24 0.48
C TRP A 85 -9.29 14.29 -1.01
N LEU A 86 -9.89 13.43 -1.85
CA LEU A 86 -9.64 13.42 -3.29
C LEU A 86 -10.04 14.75 -3.93
N SER A 87 -11.17 15.35 -3.51
CA SER A 87 -11.60 16.65 -3.98
C SER A 87 -10.64 17.76 -3.57
N LYS A 88 -10.17 17.73 -2.33
CA LYS A 88 -9.24 18.73 -1.79
C LYS A 88 -7.92 18.76 -2.57
N TYR A 89 -7.43 17.62 -3.02
CA TYR A 89 -6.17 17.48 -3.73
C TYR A 89 -6.35 17.11 -5.20
N ALA A 90 -7.47 17.48 -5.80
CA ALA A 90 -7.84 17.11 -7.16
C ALA A 90 -6.82 17.51 -8.23
N ASP A 91 -6.11 18.62 -8.03
CA ASP A 91 -5.07 19.11 -8.95
C ASP A 91 -3.85 18.18 -9.02
N HIS A 92 -3.64 17.32 -8.03
CA HIS A 92 -2.57 16.32 -8.02
C HIS A 92 -3.01 14.98 -8.62
N GLU A 93 -4.26 14.89 -9.06
CA GLU A 93 -4.86 13.69 -9.67
C GLU A 93 -4.64 12.41 -8.82
N PRO A 94 -4.92 12.45 -7.49
CA PRO A 94 -4.74 11.28 -6.64
C PRO A 94 -5.79 10.20 -6.98
N ASP A 95 -5.41 8.95 -6.76
CA ASP A 95 -6.33 7.83 -6.89
C ASP A 95 -6.98 7.44 -5.55
N TRP A 96 -7.88 6.46 -5.59
CA TRP A 96 -8.58 5.98 -4.41
C TRP A 96 -7.64 5.43 -3.34
N ALA A 97 -6.60 4.70 -3.75
CA ALA A 97 -5.62 4.14 -2.81
C ALA A 97 -4.86 5.25 -2.08
N ASP A 98 -4.47 6.32 -2.78
CA ASP A 98 -3.84 7.49 -2.16
C ASP A 98 -4.73 8.08 -1.08
N GLY A 99 -6.01 8.24 -1.36
CA GLY A 99 -6.99 8.76 -0.41
C GLY A 99 -7.17 7.84 0.80
N CYS A 100 -7.23 6.53 0.58
CA CYS A 100 -7.33 5.56 1.67
C CYS A 100 -6.12 5.63 2.60
N LEU A 101 -4.91 5.70 2.06
CA LEU A 101 -3.69 5.81 2.86
C LEU A 101 -3.68 7.10 3.69
N ALA A 102 -4.07 8.22 3.07
CA ALA A 102 -4.11 9.51 3.74
C ALA A 102 -5.13 9.52 4.90
N VAL A 103 -6.32 9.01 4.67
CA VAL A 103 -7.37 8.97 5.70
C VAL A 103 -7.01 7.99 6.82
N LEU A 104 -6.50 6.80 6.50
CA LEU A 104 -6.09 5.82 7.51
C LEU A 104 -4.98 6.38 8.40
N SER A 105 -3.95 6.98 7.82
CA SER A 105 -2.85 7.55 8.59
C SER A 105 -3.27 8.77 9.41
N GLY A 106 -4.27 9.52 8.94
CA GLY A 106 -4.86 10.65 9.67
C GLY A 106 -5.71 10.22 10.85
N ARG A 107 -6.41 9.08 10.74
CA ARG A 107 -7.25 8.55 11.82
C ARG A 107 -6.44 7.89 12.94
N ASP A 108 -5.29 7.30 12.59
CA ASP A 108 -4.44 6.59 13.54
C ASP A 108 -3.01 7.11 13.40
N THR A 109 -2.55 7.85 14.41
CA THR A 109 -1.21 8.45 14.43
C THR A 109 -0.09 7.41 14.51
N GLY A 110 -0.40 6.16 14.84
CA GLY A 110 0.53 5.04 14.78
C GLY A 110 0.76 4.49 13.39
N LEU A 111 -0.06 4.89 12.39
CA LEU A 111 0.06 4.47 11.00
C LEU A 111 0.80 5.55 10.20
N LYS A 112 1.87 5.13 9.52
CA LYS A 112 2.67 5.99 8.62
C LYS A 112 2.74 5.34 7.25
N VAL A 113 2.79 6.15 6.22
CA VAL A 113 2.90 5.66 4.83
C VAL A 113 4.33 5.58 4.37
#